data_033db2db4cdd22474905a31cc53a2a0e
#
_entry.id   033db2db4cdd22474905a31cc53a2a0e
#
_cell.length_a   1.000
_cell.length_b   1.000
_cell.length_c   1.000
_cell.angle_alpha   90.00
_cell.angle_beta   90.00
_cell.angle_gamma   90.00
#
_symmetry.space_group_name_H-M   'P 1'
#
loop_
_entity.id
_entity.type
_entity.pdbx_description
1 polymer ?
#
loop_
_entity_poly.entity_id
_entity_poly.type
_entity_poly.pdbx_seq_one_letter_code
_entity_poly.pdbx_strand_id
1 'polypeptide(L)'
;MNNRRSSPPAAGKNPAPAASPWKASHERQHDREVKREAVVRAAAREFNRKGYHNTSLDDIAARLEVTKPTVYYYVTSKEQLLFQCFVAGVERIRAAFRDVRELELPARERLNAVLRRYGEAVASEFGWCMVRAEEQDLSPAMSRHIKALKSEIDHGIRRLLREGMQDGSIHPCDPKMTAFALAGALNWIAHWYREDQSLSGAQIAAAFVTIFEAGLTPRTAPGEAAVARTTPRRRTRRPAATLAR
;
A
#
# COMPACT_ATOMS: atom_id res chain seq x y z
N MET A 1 -4.93 -79.68 38.99
CA MET A 1 -3.85 -78.65 38.69
C MET A 1 -4.51 -77.66 37.76
N ASN A 2 -4.85 -76.50 38.33
CA ASN A 2 -5.69 -75.48 37.67
C ASN A 2 -4.84 -74.22 37.44
N ASN A 3 -4.39 -73.97 36.21
CA ASN A 3 -3.52 -72.89 35.84
C ASN A 3 -4.36 -71.68 35.37
N ARG A 4 -4.68 -70.76 36.24
CA ARG A 4 -5.34 -69.48 35.92
C ARG A 4 -4.28 -68.50 35.42
N ARG A 5 -4.31 -68.19 34.11
CA ARG A 5 -3.57 -67.09 33.51
C ARG A 5 -4.30 -65.78 33.81
N SER A 6 -3.66 -64.94 34.59
CA SER A 6 -4.08 -63.58 34.85
C SER A 6 -3.82 -62.68 33.63
N SER A 7 -4.88 -62.02 33.15
CA SER A 7 -4.83 -60.99 32.08
C SER A 7 -4.20 -59.71 32.64
N PRO A 8 -3.39 -58.94 31.86
CA PRO A 8 -2.86 -57.67 32.27
C PRO A 8 -3.97 -56.60 32.28
N PRO A 9 -3.83 -55.57 33.14
CA PRO A 9 -4.81 -54.47 33.23
C PRO A 9 -4.79 -53.59 31.97
N ALA A 10 -5.98 -53.16 31.55
CA ALA A 10 -6.18 -52.28 30.42
C ALA A 10 -5.48 -50.94 30.64
N ALA A 11 -4.71 -50.53 29.64
CA ALA A 11 -4.05 -49.21 29.61
C ALA A 11 -5.09 -48.12 29.66
N GLY A 12 -5.05 -47.34 30.71
CA GLY A 12 -5.89 -46.13 30.87
C GLY A 12 -5.61 -45.12 29.75
N LYS A 13 -6.68 -44.73 29.04
CA LYS A 13 -6.61 -43.63 28.08
C LYS A 13 -6.26 -42.37 28.85
N ASN A 14 -5.06 -41.82 28.63
CA ASN A 14 -4.72 -40.46 29.06
C ASN A 14 -5.76 -39.48 28.52
N PRO A 15 -6.38 -38.66 29.31
CA PRO A 15 -7.23 -37.57 28.82
C PRO A 15 -6.39 -36.64 27.94
N ALA A 16 -6.95 -36.25 26.80
CA ALA A 16 -6.32 -35.29 25.91
C ALA A 16 -5.93 -34.01 26.69
N PRO A 17 -4.73 -33.44 26.43
CA PRO A 17 -4.29 -32.26 27.16
C PRO A 17 -5.33 -31.15 27.00
N ALA A 18 -5.80 -30.59 28.10
CA ALA A 18 -6.74 -29.45 28.12
C ALA A 18 -6.16 -28.33 27.26
N ALA A 19 -6.96 -27.82 26.32
CA ALA A 19 -6.58 -26.73 25.44
C ALA A 19 -6.03 -25.57 26.28
N SER A 20 -4.82 -25.11 25.95
CA SER A 20 -4.15 -24.03 26.68
C SER A 20 -5.05 -22.79 26.71
N PRO A 21 -5.34 -22.20 27.89
CA PRO A 21 -6.15 -20.98 27.98
C PRO A 21 -5.54 -19.81 27.18
N TRP A 22 -4.25 -19.82 26.90
CA TRP A 22 -3.54 -18.83 26.08
C TRP A 22 -3.88 -18.95 24.59
N LYS A 23 -4.07 -20.15 24.03
CA LYS A 23 -4.56 -20.35 22.65
C LYS A 23 -5.97 -19.79 22.46
N ALA A 24 -6.87 -20.07 23.40
CA ALA A 24 -8.23 -19.55 23.35
C ALA A 24 -8.32 -18.02 23.50
N SER A 25 -7.35 -17.40 24.18
CA SER A 25 -7.25 -15.93 24.27
C SER A 25 -6.77 -15.31 22.94
N HIS A 26 -5.78 -15.91 22.30
CA HIS A 26 -5.22 -15.42 21.03
C HIS A 26 -6.22 -15.55 19.87
N GLU A 27 -6.97 -16.65 19.82
CA GLU A 27 -8.04 -16.85 18.83
C GLU A 27 -9.16 -15.83 19.02
N ARG A 28 -9.59 -15.57 20.26
CA ARG A 28 -10.63 -14.55 20.54
C ARG A 28 -10.17 -13.13 20.20
N GLN A 29 -8.91 -12.82 20.40
CA GLN A 29 -8.37 -11.50 20.02
C GLN A 29 -8.28 -11.36 18.50
N HIS A 30 -7.83 -12.39 17.80
CA HIS A 30 -7.82 -12.43 16.35
C HIS A 30 -9.23 -12.27 15.76
N ASP A 31 -10.22 -13.03 16.25
CA ASP A 31 -11.61 -12.91 15.84
C ASP A 31 -12.15 -11.50 16.06
N ARG A 32 -11.78 -10.88 17.17
CA ARG A 32 -12.21 -9.51 17.48
C ARG A 32 -11.61 -8.51 16.48
N GLU A 33 -10.35 -8.66 16.09
CA GLU A 33 -9.70 -7.79 15.10
C GLU A 33 -10.31 -7.96 13.72
N VAL A 34 -10.54 -9.19 13.26
CA VAL A 34 -11.21 -9.48 11.99
C VAL A 34 -12.60 -8.84 11.94
N LYS A 35 -13.39 -8.94 13.01
CA LYS A 35 -14.70 -8.31 13.09
C LYS A 35 -14.62 -6.79 13.12
N ARG A 36 -13.63 -6.23 13.84
CA ARG A 36 -13.38 -4.79 13.85
C ARG A 36 -13.02 -4.27 12.46
N GLU A 37 -12.14 -4.96 11.73
CA GLU A 37 -11.83 -4.62 10.34
C GLU A 37 -13.06 -4.65 9.44
N ALA A 38 -13.94 -5.65 9.62
CA ALA A 38 -15.19 -5.72 8.87
C ALA A 38 -16.07 -4.49 9.12
N VAL A 39 -16.16 -4.03 10.38
CA VAL A 39 -16.90 -2.80 10.74
C VAL A 39 -16.27 -1.57 10.07
N VAL A 40 -14.95 -1.42 10.13
CA VAL A 40 -14.22 -0.31 9.50
C VAL A 40 -14.41 -0.30 7.99
N ARG A 41 -14.34 -1.48 7.37
CA ARG A 41 -14.52 -1.64 5.91
C ARG A 41 -15.96 -1.34 5.47
N ALA A 42 -16.95 -1.77 6.23
CA ALA A 42 -18.35 -1.44 5.98
C ALA A 42 -18.61 0.06 6.12
N ALA A 43 -18.03 0.70 7.14
CA ALA A 43 -18.12 2.15 7.32
C ALA A 43 -17.49 2.91 6.14
N ALA A 44 -16.30 2.52 5.69
CA ALA A 44 -15.63 3.12 4.55
C ALA A 44 -16.50 3.07 3.27
N ARG A 45 -17.15 1.92 3.01
CA ARG A 45 -18.08 1.75 1.88
C ARG A 45 -19.31 2.66 2.00
N GLU A 46 -19.90 2.78 3.20
CA GLU A 46 -21.05 3.67 3.41
C GLU A 46 -20.64 5.14 3.30
N PHE A 47 -19.48 5.55 3.82
CA PHE A 47 -18.95 6.90 3.66
C PHE A 47 -18.65 7.22 2.19
N ASN A 48 -18.14 6.28 1.41
CA ASN A 48 -17.94 6.45 -0.02
C ASN A 48 -19.26 6.59 -0.78
N ARG A 49 -20.30 5.82 -0.39
CA ARG A 49 -21.60 5.81 -1.07
C ARG A 49 -22.46 7.01 -0.75
N LYS A 50 -22.60 7.38 0.54
CA LYS A 50 -23.52 8.40 1.04
C LYS A 50 -22.86 9.71 1.49
N GLY A 51 -21.54 9.70 1.66
CA GLY A 51 -20.79 10.72 2.37
C GLY A 51 -20.83 10.52 3.89
N TYR A 52 -19.88 11.15 4.59
CA TYR A 52 -19.77 11.02 6.05
C TYR A 52 -21.02 11.49 6.79
N HIS A 53 -21.50 12.71 6.52
CA HIS A 53 -22.60 13.32 7.25
C HIS A 53 -23.91 12.54 7.11
N ASN A 54 -24.16 11.96 5.94
CA ASN A 54 -25.40 11.22 5.62
C ASN A 54 -25.34 9.73 6.03
N THR A 55 -24.28 9.28 6.66
CA THR A 55 -24.12 7.90 7.13
C THR A 55 -24.31 7.83 8.64
N SER A 56 -25.16 6.92 9.11
CA SER A 56 -25.36 6.61 10.53
C SER A 56 -24.68 5.28 10.90
N LEU A 57 -24.53 5.03 12.21
CA LEU A 57 -24.07 3.71 12.70
C LEU A 57 -25.12 2.61 12.44
N ASP A 58 -26.40 2.99 12.30
CA ASP A 58 -27.49 2.07 11.94
C ASP A 58 -27.33 1.60 10.48
N ASP A 59 -26.93 2.48 9.55
CA ASP A 59 -26.63 2.10 8.17
C ASP A 59 -25.47 1.09 8.11
N ILE A 60 -24.45 1.28 8.94
CA ILE A 60 -23.29 0.37 9.01
C ILE A 60 -23.71 -0.98 9.60
N ALA A 61 -24.53 -0.97 10.67
CA ALA A 61 -25.05 -2.18 11.27
C ALA A 61 -25.93 -2.97 10.30
N ALA A 62 -26.81 -2.30 9.57
CA ALA A 62 -27.66 -2.90 8.54
C ALA A 62 -26.83 -3.53 7.42
N ARG A 63 -25.76 -2.86 6.97
CA ARG A 63 -24.85 -3.40 5.95
C ARG A 63 -24.12 -4.66 6.39
N LEU A 64 -23.85 -4.80 7.67
CA LEU A 64 -23.18 -5.96 8.27
C LEU A 64 -24.17 -7.04 8.73
N GLU A 65 -25.47 -6.80 8.61
CA GLU A 65 -26.53 -7.67 9.12
C GLU A 65 -26.40 -7.95 10.63
N VAL A 66 -25.96 -6.92 11.38
CA VAL A 66 -25.81 -6.99 12.83
C VAL A 66 -26.64 -5.89 13.52
N THR A 67 -26.71 -5.97 14.85
CA THR A 67 -27.39 -4.93 15.64
C THR A 67 -26.47 -3.73 15.89
N LYS A 68 -27.04 -2.55 16.10
CA LYS A 68 -26.30 -1.33 16.46
C LYS A 68 -25.41 -1.50 17.70
N PRO A 69 -25.85 -2.14 18.81
CA PRO A 69 -24.97 -2.46 19.94
C PRO A 69 -23.74 -3.28 19.54
N THR A 70 -23.87 -4.17 18.56
CA THR A 70 -22.72 -4.95 18.05
C THR A 70 -21.67 -4.03 17.43
N VAL A 71 -22.07 -2.99 16.69
CA VAL A 71 -21.13 -2.01 16.12
C VAL A 71 -20.45 -1.22 17.25
N TYR A 72 -21.20 -0.75 18.25
CA TYR A 72 -20.66 -0.04 19.40
C TYR A 72 -19.66 -0.86 20.24
N TYR A 73 -19.74 -2.18 20.19
CA TYR A 73 -18.74 -3.03 20.84
C TYR A 73 -17.33 -2.87 20.24
N TYR A 74 -17.24 -2.51 18.95
CA TYR A 74 -15.96 -2.37 18.23
C TYR A 74 -15.50 -0.92 18.11
N VAL A 75 -16.41 0.05 18.17
CA VAL A 75 -16.12 1.47 17.95
C VAL A 75 -16.94 2.35 18.88
N THR A 76 -16.38 3.46 19.32
CA THR A 76 -17.02 4.37 20.25
C THR A 76 -17.86 5.45 19.57
N SER A 77 -17.53 5.82 18.33
CA SER A 77 -18.21 6.88 17.59
C SER A 77 -18.04 6.76 16.08
N LYS A 78 -18.88 7.47 15.33
CA LYS A 78 -18.76 7.61 13.88
C LYS A 78 -17.46 8.33 13.48
N GLU A 79 -17.04 9.31 14.27
CA GLU A 79 -15.76 10.01 14.13
C GLU A 79 -14.56 9.05 14.25
N GLN A 80 -14.58 8.17 15.26
CA GLN A 80 -13.54 7.14 15.42
C GLN A 80 -13.50 6.21 14.22
N LEU A 81 -14.64 5.84 13.65
CA LEU A 81 -14.69 5.04 12.43
C LEU A 81 -14.06 5.76 11.24
N LEU A 82 -14.36 7.04 11.06
CA LEU A 82 -13.75 7.84 9.99
C LEU A 82 -12.22 7.88 10.13
N PHE A 83 -11.75 8.13 11.35
CA PHE A 83 -10.33 8.10 11.66
C PHE A 83 -9.68 6.74 11.36
N GLN A 84 -10.33 5.63 11.77
CA GLN A 84 -9.83 4.28 11.50
C GLN A 84 -9.83 3.94 10.01
N CYS A 85 -10.84 4.37 9.25
CA CYS A 85 -10.84 4.22 7.79
C CYS A 85 -9.68 4.96 7.15
N PHE A 86 -9.39 6.18 7.60
CA PHE A 86 -8.23 6.93 7.12
C PHE A 86 -6.92 6.20 7.42
N VAL A 87 -6.72 5.77 8.67
CA VAL A 87 -5.51 5.05 9.09
C VAL A 87 -5.33 3.76 8.31
N ALA A 88 -6.41 2.99 8.10
CA ALA A 88 -6.36 1.74 7.34
C ALA A 88 -5.92 1.95 5.88
N GLY A 89 -6.40 3.03 5.24
CA GLY A 89 -5.98 3.37 3.88
C GLY A 89 -4.52 3.81 3.81
N VAL A 90 -4.09 4.69 4.73
CA VAL A 90 -2.71 5.19 4.80
C VAL A 90 -1.71 4.08 5.12
N GLU A 91 -2.09 3.11 5.99
CA GLU A 91 -1.19 2.02 6.36
C GLU A 91 -0.80 1.14 5.17
N ARG A 92 -1.67 1.01 4.14
CA ARG A 92 -1.33 0.34 2.88
C ARG A 92 -0.17 1.04 2.15
N ILE A 93 -0.14 2.37 2.18
CA ILE A 93 0.94 3.16 1.58
C ILE A 93 2.22 3.05 2.42
N ARG A 94 2.09 3.11 3.75
CA ARG A 94 3.22 2.95 4.67
C ARG A 94 3.86 1.56 4.55
N ALA A 95 3.05 0.53 4.38
CA ALA A 95 3.55 -0.82 4.10
C ALA A 95 4.42 -0.84 2.84
N ALA A 96 3.99 -0.18 1.75
CA ALA A 96 4.79 -0.11 0.53
C ALA A 96 6.16 0.56 0.75
N PHE A 97 6.26 1.60 1.59
CA PHE A 97 7.57 2.19 1.94
C PHE A 97 8.46 1.22 2.73
N ARG A 98 7.87 0.39 3.60
CA ARG A 98 8.63 -0.65 4.32
C ARG A 98 9.13 -1.73 3.36
N ASP A 99 8.24 -2.22 2.48
CA ASP A 99 8.54 -3.29 1.53
C ASP A 99 9.68 -2.93 0.57
N VAL A 100 9.75 -1.67 0.13
CA VAL A 100 10.79 -1.23 -0.81
C VAL A 100 12.09 -0.78 -0.14
N ARG A 101 12.14 -0.68 1.19
CA ARG A 101 13.28 -0.10 1.91
C ARG A 101 14.56 -0.89 1.71
N GLU A 102 14.47 -2.22 1.73
CA GLU A 102 15.59 -3.14 1.68
C GLU A 102 15.82 -3.73 0.27
N LEU A 103 15.05 -3.25 -0.73
CA LEU A 103 15.25 -3.69 -2.09
C LEU A 103 16.45 -2.98 -2.73
N GLU A 104 17.37 -3.77 -3.27
CA GLU A 104 18.51 -3.28 -4.06
C GLU A 104 18.06 -2.88 -5.48
N LEU A 105 17.11 -1.96 -5.57
CA LEU A 105 16.56 -1.43 -6.81
C LEU A 105 16.86 0.07 -6.93
N PRO A 106 16.99 0.62 -8.15
CA PRO A 106 17.06 2.05 -8.37
C PRO A 106 15.91 2.78 -7.67
N ALA A 107 16.17 3.96 -7.15
CA ALA A 107 15.17 4.70 -6.37
C ALA A 107 13.90 5.01 -7.17
N ARG A 108 14.00 5.17 -8.51
CA ARG A 108 12.84 5.30 -9.41
C ARG A 108 11.93 4.08 -9.33
N GLU A 109 12.46 2.87 -9.35
CA GLU A 109 11.65 1.64 -9.28
C GLU A 109 10.99 1.48 -7.92
N ARG A 110 11.70 1.82 -6.84
CA ARG A 110 11.15 1.87 -5.48
C ARG A 110 10.03 2.92 -5.37
N LEU A 111 10.22 4.10 -5.96
CA LEU A 111 9.18 5.14 -6.02
C LEU A 111 7.95 4.65 -6.78
N ASN A 112 8.13 4.03 -7.94
CA ASN A 112 7.03 3.50 -8.75
C ASN A 112 6.22 2.43 -7.98
N ALA A 113 6.89 1.54 -7.26
CA ALA A 113 6.20 0.54 -6.42
C ALA A 113 5.35 1.21 -5.33
N VAL A 114 5.87 2.23 -4.66
CA VAL A 114 5.11 3.03 -3.67
C VAL A 114 3.93 3.75 -4.31
N LEU A 115 4.12 4.40 -5.47
CA LEU A 115 3.05 5.14 -6.16
C LEU A 115 1.94 4.21 -6.66
N ARG A 116 2.25 2.99 -7.11
CA ARG A 116 1.25 1.96 -7.45
C ARG A 116 0.39 1.62 -6.23
N ARG A 117 1.01 1.32 -5.10
CA ARG A 117 0.29 1.03 -3.84
C ARG A 117 -0.52 2.22 -3.35
N TYR A 118 0.00 3.44 -3.55
CA TYR A 118 -0.74 4.66 -3.24
C TYR A 118 -2.01 4.75 -4.10
N GLY A 119 -1.90 4.63 -5.41
CA GLY A 119 -3.05 4.65 -6.32
C GLY A 119 -4.07 3.56 -6.00
N GLU A 120 -3.63 2.32 -5.72
CA GLU A 120 -4.48 1.21 -5.28
C GLU A 120 -5.21 1.53 -3.96
N ALA A 121 -4.51 2.13 -2.99
CA ALA A 121 -5.11 2.52 -1.72
C ALA A 121 -6.19 3.60 -1.91
N VAL A 122 -5.94 4.60 -2.77
CA VAL A 122 -6.91 5.65 -3.09
C VAL A 122 -8.09 5.11 -3.93
N ALA A 123 -7.86 4.12 -4.78
CA ALA A 123 -8.91 3.44 -5.54
C ALA A 123 -9.67 2.39 -4.72
N SER A 124 -9.32 2.18 -3.45
CA SER A 124 -10.03 1.23 -2.57
C SER A 124 -11.22 1.88 -1.88
N GLU A 125 -11.95 1.07 -1.11
CA GLU A 125 -13.04 1.52 -0.24
C GLU A 125 -12.64 2.66 0.72
N PHE A 126 -11.34 2.78 1.05
CA PHE A 126 -10.82 3.80 1.97
C PHE A 126 -10.48 5.13 1.29
N GLY A 127 -10.45 5.19 -0.05
CA GLY A 127 -9.99 6.37 -0.80
C GLY A 127 -10.76 7.63 -0.45
N TRP A 128 -12.08 7.53 -0.31
CA TRP A 128 -12.91 8.66 0.10
C TRP A 128 -12.47 9.23 1.46
N CYS A 129 -12.29 8.35 2.45
CA CYS A 129 -11.87 8.76 3.80
C CYS A 129 -10.48 9.40 3.81
N MET A 130 -9.56 8.89 2.97
CA MET A 130 -8.18 9.40 2.90
C MET A 130 -8.08 10.79 2.27
N VAL A 131 -8.96 11.09 1.29
CA VAL A 131 -8.83 12.26 0.44
C VAL A 131 -9.90 13.31 0.75
N ARG A 132 -11.15 12.90 1.01
CA ARG A 132 -12.32 13.77 1.11
C ARG A 132 -12.83 14.01 2.52
N ALA A 133 -12.32 13.29 3.54
CA ALA A 133 -12.67 13.58 4.92
C ALA A 133 -12.16 14.99 5.31
N GLU A 134 -13.04 15.78 5.91
CA GLU A 134 -12.74 17.13 6.32
C GLU A 134 -12.17 17.18 7.75
N GLU A 135 -11.30 18.14 8.03
CA GLU A 135 -10.70 18.29 9.37
C GLU A 135 -11.74 18.58 10.45
N GLN A 136 -12.83 19.25 10.10
CA GLN A 136 -13.94 19.58 11.02
C GLN A 136 -14.72 18.34 11.47
N ASP A 137 -14.61 17.22 10.75
CA ASP A 137 -15.26 15.95 11.09
C ASP A 137 -14.51 15.16 12.17
N LEU A 138 -13.36 15.66 12.60
CA LEU A 138 -12.43 14.97 13.49
C LEU A 138 -12.01 15.87 14.65
N SER A 139 -11.79 15.24 15.81
CA SER A 139 -11.22 15.92 16.95
C SER A 139 -9.82 16.48 16.65
N PRO A 140 -9.38 17.54 17.36
CA PRO A 140 -8.05 18.12 17.15
C PRO A 140 -6.91 17.11 17.30
N ALA A 141 -7.08 16.08 18.15
CA ALA A 141 -6.07 15.04 18.34
C ALA A 141 -5.98 14.13 17.10
N MET A 142 -7.13 13.69 16.57
CA MET A 142 -7.21 12.85 15.37
C MET A 142 -6.73 13.62 14.14
N SER A 143 -7.12 14.90 13.98
CA SER A 143 -6.65 15.75 12.88
C SER A 143 -5.13 15.92 12.89
N ARG A 144 -4.52 16.15 14.07
CA ARG A 144 -3.05 16.20 14.20
C ARG A 144 -2.38 14.90 13.78
N HIS A 145 -2.96 13.76 14.20
CA HIS A 145 -2.42 12.45 13.83
C HIS A 145 -2.49 12.22 12.31
N ILE A 146 -3.62 12.55 11.67
CA ILE A 146 -3.78 12.47 10.22
C ILE A 146 -2.78 13.36 9.49
N LYS A 147 -2.56 14.59 9.95
CA LYS A 147 -1.54 15.50 9.39
C LYS A 147 -0.14 14.91 9.49
N ALA A 148 0.20 14.28 10.61
CA ALA A 148 1.48 13.59 10.77
C ALA A 148 1.65 12.44 9.79
N LEU A 149 0.62 11.61 9.60
CA LEU A 149 0.65 10.50 8.63
C LEU A 149 0.78 11.00 7.18
N LYS A 150 0.04 12.06 6.80
CA LYS A 150 0.17 12.69 5.46
C LYS A 150 1.59 13.23 5.25
N SER A 151 2.16 13.88 6.28
CA SER A 151 3.53 14.40 6.24
C SER A 151 4.58 13.29 6.10
N GLU A 152 4.39 12.15 6.77
CA GLU A 152 5.28 10.98 6.64
C GLU A 152 5.33 10.47 5.21
N ILE A 153 4.16 10.32 4.55
CA ILE A 153 4.07 9.89 3.16
C ILE A 153 4.78 10.91 2.23
N ASP A 154 4.49 12.20 2.38
CA ASP A 154 5.10 13.26 1.59
C ASP A 154 6.63 13.26 1.72
N HIS A 155 7.16 13.17 2.94
CA HIS A 155 8.60 13.07 3.18
C HIS A 155 9.20 11.79 2.60
N GLY A 156 8.48 10.67 2.64
CA GLY A 156 8.88 9.40 2.04
C GLY A 156 9.04 9.51 0.52
N ILE A 157 8.06 10.11 -0.17
CA ILE A 157 8.13 10.37 -1.62
C ILE A 157 9.30 11.29 -1.96
N ARG A 158 9.44 12.42 -1.25
CA ARG A 158 10.54 13.36 -1.47
C ARG A 158 11.91 12.74 -1.24
N ARG A 159 12.03 11.82 -0.29
CA ARG A 159 13.27 11.08 -0.05
C ARG A 159 13.62 10.22 -1.25
N LEU A 160 12.69 9.40 -1.75
CA LEU A 160 12.91 8.56 -2.93
C LEU A 160 13.23 9.38 -4.19
N LEU A 161 12.61 10.57 -4.36
CA LEU A 161 12.96 11.49 -5.45
C LEU A 161 14.41 11.97 -5.34
N ARG A 162 14.88 12.35 -4.14
CA ARG A 162 16.27 12.77 -3.94
C ARG A 162 17.26 11.62 -4.17
N GLU A 163 16.95 10.44 -3.65
CA GLU A 163 17.76 9.24 -3.88
C GLU A 163 17.86 8.91 -5.39
N GLY A 164 16.74 9.03 -6.13
CA GLY A 164 16.71 8.79 -7.57
C GLY A 164 17.46 9.84 -8.40
N MET A 165 17.53 11.08 -7.94
CA MET A 165 18.41 12.09 -8.54
C MET A 165 19.88 11.79 -8.26
N GLN A 166 20.21 11.24 -7.08
CA GLN A 166 21.57 10.88 -6.69
C GLN A 166 22.08 9.63 -7.43
N ASP A 167 21.24 8.62 -7.58
CA ASP A 167 21.58 7.37 -8.31
C ASP A 167 21.42 7.51 -9.84
N GLY A 168 20.98 8.68 -10.33
CA GLY A 168 20.78 8.98 -11.75
C GLY A 168 19.53 8.33 -12.36
N SER A 169 18.69 7.65 -11.61
CA SER A 169 17.48 7.00 -12.10
C SER A 169 16.30 7.97 -12.31
N ILE A 170 16.35 9.15 -11.70
CA ILE A 170 15.35 10.22 -11.85
C ILE A 170 16.01 11.48 -12.38
N HIS A 171 15.37 12.14 -13.34
CA HIS A 171 15.78 13.44 -13.85
C HIS A 171 15.78 14.51 -12.75
N PRO A 172 16.72 15.48 -12.76
CA PRO A 172 16.70 16.60 -11.80
C PRO A 172 15.36 17.31 -11.76
N CYS A 173 14.76 17.39 -10.58
CA CYS A 173 13.47 18.01 -10.34
C CYS A 173 13.40 18.64 -8.94
N ASP A 174 12.42 19.50 -8.68
CA ASP A 174 12.09 19.94 -7.34
C ASP A 174 11.34 18.80 -6.59
N PRO A 175 11.90 18.21 -5.53
CA PRO A 175 11.27 17.08 -4.84
C PRO A 175 9.92 17.43 -4.20
N LYS A 176 9.75 18.69 -3.76
CA LYS A 176 8.50 19.14 -3.12
C LYS A 176 7.38 19.27 -4.15
N MET A 177 7.64 20.00 -5.23
CA MET A 177 6.64 20.22 -6.28
C MET A 177 6.29 18.91 -6.99
N THR A 178 7.29 18.06 -7.25
CA THR A 178 7.09 16.74 -7.85
C THR A 178 6.26 15.84 -6.94
N ALA A 179 6.57 15.77 -5.62
CA ALA A 179 5.76 14.98 -4.68
C ALA A 179 4.30 15.47 -4.64
N PHE A 180 4.06 16.78 -4.66
CA PHE A 180 2.71 17.33 -4.69
C PHE A 180 1.97 16.99 -5.99
N ALA A 181 2.64 17.04 -7.13
CA ALA A 181 2.04 16.68 -8.42
C ALA A 181 1.65 15.19 -8.45
N LEU A 182 2.57 14.30 -8.02
CA LEU A 182 2.34 12.85 -7.95
C LEU A 182 1.18 12.50 -7.01
N ALA A 183 1.24 13.00 -5.76
CA ALA A 183 0.19 12.74 -4.78
C ALA A 183 -1.15 13.38 -5.19
N GLY A 184 -1.15 14.59 -5.73
CA GLY A 184 -2.35 15.27 -6.20
C GLY A 184 -3.06 14.51 -7.31
N ALA A 185 -2.30 14.03 -8.31
CA ALA A 185 -2.85 13.24 -9.39
C ALA A 185 -3.46 11.90 -8.89
N LEU A 186 -2.77 11.19 -7.99
CA LEU A 186 -3.29 9.95 -7.40
C LEU A 186 -4.51 10.21 -6.51
N ASN A 187 -4.51 11.28 -5.70
CA ASN A 187 -5.65 11.63 -4.86
C ASN A 187 -6.90 11.94 -5.68
N TRP A 188 -6.74 12.49 -6.91
CA TRP A 188 -7.87 12.77 -7.78
C TRP A 188 -8.68 11.51 -8.11
N ILE A 189 -8.09 10.32 -8.07
CA ILE A 189 -8.77 9.03 -8.28
C ILE A 189 -9.98 8.89 -7.35
N ALA A 190 -9.89 9.29 -6.09
CA ALA A 190 -11.00 9.21 -5.12
C ALA A 190 -12.25 10.04 -5.49
N HIS A 191 -12.16 10.96 -6.47
CA HIS A 191 -13.27 11.81 -6.88
C HIS A 191 -14.14 11.19 -7.97
N TRP A 192 -13.54 10.36 -8.84
CA TRP A 192 -14.22 9.83 -10.01
C TRP A 192 -14.26 8.30 -10.08
N TYR A 193 -13.32 7.60 -9.45
CA TYR A 193 -13.25 6.14 -9.53
C TYR A 193 -14.44 5.48 -8.82
N ARG A 194 -14.98 4.44 -9.48
CA ARG A 194 -16.00 3.53 -8.94
C ARG A 194 -15.61 2.09 -9.27
N GLU A 195 -15.88 1.16 -8.35
CA GLU A 195 -15.53 -0.26 -8.50
C GLU A 195 -16.28 -0.97 -9.66
N ASP A 196 -17.37 -0.40 -10.14
CA ASP A 196 -18.20 -0.91 -11.25
C ASP A 196 -17.72 -0.48 -12.65
N GLN A 197 -16.59 0.21 -12.73
CA GLN A 197 -16.00 0.65 -14.00
C GLN A 197 -15.16 -0.45 -14.65
N SER A 198 -14.85 -0.28 -15.95
CA SER A 198 -14.11 -1.23 -16.77
C SER A 198 -12.67 -1.46 -16.32
N LEU A 199 -12.05 -0.51 -15.62
CA LEU A 199 -10.67 -0.60 -15.11
C LEU A 199 -10.67 -0.82 -13.61
N SER A 200 -9.88 -1.76 -13.15
CA SER A 200 -9.62 -1.96 -11.72
C SER A 200 -8.73 -0.85 -11.15
N GLY A 201 -8.78 -0.65 -9.83
CA GLY A 201 -7.90 0.31 -9.14
C GLY A 201 -6.41 0.06 -9.41
N ALA A 202 -5.99 -1.20 -9.53
CA ALA A 202 -4.61 -1.56 -9.87
C ALA A 202 -4.23 -1.15 -11.30
N GLN A 203 -5.13 -1.31 -12.27
CA GLN A 203 -4.90 -0.88 -13.66
C GLN A 203 -4.81 0.65 -13.76
N ILE A 204 -5.66 1.37 -13.03
CA ILE A 204 -5.62 2.83 -12.96
C ILE A 204 -4.31 3.31 -12.33
N ALA A 205 -3.92 2.74 -11.18
CA ALA A 205 -2.66 3.07 -10.52
C ALA A 205 -1.46 2.81 -11.44
N ALA A 206 -1.45 1.68 -12.16
CA ALA A 206 -0.41 1.36 -13.13
C ALA A 206 -0.35 2.37 -14.29
N ALA A 207 -1.49 2.79 -14.82
CA ALA A 207 -1.55 3.79 -15.89
C ALA A 207 -0.98 5.15 -15.44
N PHE A 208 -1.33 5.61 -14.23
CA PHE A 208 -0.75 6.84 -13.66
C PHE A 208 0.77 6.72 -13.50
N VAL A 209 1.27 5.60 -12.96
CA VAL A 209 2.72 5.38 -12.81
C VAL A 209 3.44 5.39 -14.15
N THR A 210 2.87 4.79 -15.20
CA THR A 210 3.44 4.85 -16.57
C THR A 210 3.58 6.29 -17.07
N ILE A 211 2.58 7.15 -16.82
CA ILE A 211 2.65 8.58 -17.17
C ILE A 211 3.77 9.28 -16.38
N PHE A 212 3.88 8.99 -15.08
CA PHE A 212 4.91 9.59 -14.23
C PHE A 212 6.31 9.12 -14.64
N GLU A 213 6.49 7.86 -14.98
CA GLU A 213 7.76 7.33 -15.49
C GLU A 213 8.22 8.08 -16.75
N ALA A 214 7.33 8.33 -17.69
CA ALA A 214 7.64 9.08 -18.91
C ALA A 214 8.10 10.52 -18.60
N GLY A 215 7.61 11.12 -17.51
CA GLY A 215 7.99 12.47 -17.07
C GLY A 215 9.25 12.52 -16.20
N LEU A 216 9.58 11.44 -15.48
CA LEU A 216 10.69 11.40 -14.52
C LEU A 216 11.95 10.71 -15.05
N THR A 217 11.82 9.90 -16.11
CA THR A 217 12.96 9.19 -16.69
C THR A 217 13.92 10.17 -17.37
N PRO A 218 15.23 10.10 -17.09
CA PRO A 218 16.22 10.89 -17.79
C PRO A 218 16.14 10.66 -19.30
N ARG A 219 16.08 11.74 -20.08
CA ARG A 219 16.13 11.67 -21.52
C ARG A 219 17.58 11.66 -21.95
N THR A 220 18.04 10.62 -22.62
CA THR A 220 19.31 10.66 -23.36
C THR A 220 19.21 11.76 -24.40
N ALA A 221 20.13 12.74 -24.36
CA ALA A 221 20.19 13.78 -25.38
C ALA A 221 20.33 13.12 -26.78
N PRO A 222 19.64 13.63 -27.83
CA PRO A 222 19.66 13.00 -29.16
C PRO A 222 21.05 12.83 -29.78
N GLY A 223 22.12 13.42 -29.20
CA GLY A 223 23.51 13.33 -29.67
C GLY A 223 24.33 12.17 -29.10
N GLU A 224 24.02 11.64 -27.92
CA GLU A 224 24.88 10.60 -27.30
C GLU A 224 24.67 9.20 -27.89
N ALA A 225 23.51 8.89 -28.42
CA ALA A 225 23.25 7.63 -29.11
C ALA A 225 23.91 7.56 -30.50
N ALA A 226 24.29 8.68 -31.10
CA ALA A 226 24.97 8.74 -32.39
C ALA A 226 26.48 8.54 -32.29
N VAL A 227 27.11 8.97 -31.18
CA VAL A 227 28.56 8.88 -30.99
C VAL A 227 29.03 7.44 -30.69
N ALA A 228 28.20 6.61 -30.11
CA ALA A 228 28.55 5.20 -29.82
C ALA A 228 28.56 4.32 -31.08
N ARG A 229 28.05 4.75 -32.22
CA ARG A 229 28.01 4.00 -33.49
C ARG A 229 29.09 4.36 -34.50
N THR A 230 29.92 5.37 -34.25
CA THR A 230 30.99 5.81 -35.17
C THR A 230 32.36 5.77 -34.51
N THR A 231 32.78 4.60 -34.05
CA THR A 231 34.22 4.32 -33.88
C THR A 231 34.72 3.76 -35.18
N PRO A 232 35.55 4.46 -35.98
CA PRO A 232 36.07 3.92 -37.21
C PRO A 232 37.05 2.80 -36.87
N ARG A 233 36.76 1.62 -37.39
CA ARG A 233 37.60 0.42 -37.33
C ARG A 233 38.98 0.79 -37.93
N ARG A 234 40.01 0.94 -37.10
CA ARG A 234 41.40 1.22 -37.47
C ARG A 234 41.87 0.17 -38.44
N ARG A 235 41.96 0.54 -39.76
CA ARG A 235 42.57 -0.29 -40.78
C ARG A 235 44.05 -0.46 -40.45
N THR A 236 44.46 -1.65 -40.07
CA THR A 236 45.87 -2.04 -39.98
C THR A 236 46.46 -2.00 -41.40
N ARG A 237 47.38 -1.06 -41.63
CA ARG A 237 48.23 -1.02 -42.84
C ARG A 237 49.14 -2.27 -42.86
N ARG A 238 49.01 -3.10 -43.90
CA ARG A 238 50.00 -4.12 -44.25
C ARG A 238 51.33 -3.44 -44.65
N PRO A 239 52.49 -3.90 -44.16
CA PRO A 239 53.77 -3.40 -44.65
C PRO A 239 54.01 -3.92 -46.08
N ALA A 240 54.54 -3.04 -46.94
CA ALA A 240 54.95 -3.32 -48.30
C ALA A 240 56.14 -4.24 -48.25
N ALA A 241 56.12 -5.30 -49.07
CA ALA A 241 57.29 -6.16 -49.35
C ALA A 241 58.27 -5.40 -50.21
N THR A 242 59.50 -5.21 -49.73
CA THR A 242 60.63 -4.69 -50.48
C THR A 242 61.19 -5.84 -51.27
N LEU A 243 61.11 -5.75 -52.60
CA LEU A 243 61.93 -6.54 -53.57
C LEU A 243 63.31 -5.92 -53.62
N ALA A 244 64.30 -6.66 -53.22
CA ALA A 244 65.72 -6.35 -53.53
C ALA A 244 66.26 -7.30 -54.57
N ARG A 245 66.99 -6.73 -55.51
CA ARG A 245 67.87 -7.42 -56.44
C ARG A 245 69.09 -8.05 -55.75
#